data_74e8ecae67ee49e1d2d299a9111e8aa2
#
_entry.id   74e8ecae67ee49e1d2d299a9111e8aa2
#
_cell.length_a   1.000
_cell.length_b   1.000
_cell.length_c   1.000
_cell.angle_alpha   90.00
_cell.angle_beta   90.00
_cell.angle_gamma   90.00
#
_symmetry.space_group_name_H-M   'P 1'
#
loop_
_entity.id
_entity.type
_entity.pdbx_description
1 polymer ?
#
loop_
_entity_poly.entity_id
_entity_poly.type
_entity_poly.pdbx_seq_one_letter_code
_entity_poly.pdbx_strand_id
1 'polypeptide(L)'
;KTVKLSDAEEKQRLGEYYNAAEVYRKLYTKSKSDQKELRSYIAFHNGECNRLINNTPRALSAYMNALRYQYPDSSLYLRLGQMFHKSGSYSEAIKYYGEYLSVHPNSVIAANGIKGCEMALNKQTTLYEVARMEIFNSRRSEFSPMLNGQNYDQLYFGSTRGVVHKDSVNGVTGMKNTALFVAKKDEKGVWQKPEAVEDPVTSGFDEGTPSFSKDGNTMYYTYCAADAIDPRTAEIYISTRSGAAWGKGQRANIVKDSITLLAHPAVSPEGTYLYFVCETFGGYGGKDLFRARLVGGTDFGPMENLGPEINTEGDELFPYVRDSVTLYFASNGHPGMGGLDIFKATQDSTGKWHVQNMGAPVNSMADDFGITFEGVNERGFFSSNRNDARGWDHIYSFTYPVITISIEGYVADIDDYIIEDATVRIVGKDGLNVKVPVKPDGSYRVELERDISYVMMASAPNYLNQFFELTTDVEEKNETYYVDFVLSPVGKPVVVENIFYQFDKADLLPESKEALDGLTKILVENPNVTIELGAHADRKGSVLYNEGLAQRRAQSVVDYLIEAGIDTARLSAKGYGKSVPKTVTKKMAEDHSFMEEGSTLSEEFVNSLTPEEQDIADQFNRRTEFQVTGLEYNLR
;
A
#
# COMPACT_ATOMS: atom_id res chain seq x y z
N LYS A 1 -2.76 51.82 26.72
CA LYS A 1 -1.30 51.87 26.49
C LYS A 1 -1.05 52.00 24.98
N THR A 2 -0.11 52.89 24.58
CA THR A 2 0.32 53.07 23.20
C THR A 2 1.09 51.83 22.78
N VAL A 3 0.64 51.09 21.75
CA VAL A 3 1.31 49.90 21.23
C VAL A 3 2.55 50.35 20.47
N LYS A 4 3.73 49.86 20.82
CA LYS A 4 5.01 50.19 20.17
C LYS A 4 5.51 49.01 19.31
N LEU A 5 6.29 49.33 18.29
CA LEU A 5 6.91 48.31 17.44
C LEU A 5 7.87 47.41 18.25
N SER A 6 8.67 48.05 19.11
CA SER A 6 9.58 47.33 20.01
C SER A 6 8.89 46.30 20.93
N ASP A 7 7.61 46.52 21.28
CA ASP A 7 6.86 45.54 22.07
C ASP A 7 6.54 44.25 21.27
N ALA A 8 6.34 44.39 19.93
CA ALA A 8 6.11 43.24 19.05
C ALA A 8 7.40 42.47 18.78
N GLU A 9 8.49 43.23 18.50
CA GLU A 9 9.83 42.64 18.23
C GLU A 9 10.36 41.87 19.43
N GLU A 10 10.21 42.39 20.64
CA GLU A 10 10.62 41.73 21.87
C GLU A 10 9.82 40.45 22.12
N LYS A 11 8.51 40.46 21.90
CA LYS A 11 7.67 39.28 22.00
C LYS A 11 8.06 38.21 20.96
N GLN A 12 8.35 38.62 19.72
CA GLN A 12 8.82 37.72 18.69
C GLN A 12 10.18 37.10 19.06
N ARG A 13 11.12 37.90 19.59
CA ARG A 13 12.43 37.45 20.07
C ARG A 13 12.31 36.39 21.18
N LEU A 14 11.36 36.59 22.10
CA LEU A 14 11.09 35.66 23.20
C LEU A 14 10.30 34.41 22.75
N GLY A 15 9.93 34.29 21.47
CA GLY A 15 9.12 33.17 20.95
C GLY A 15 7.63 33.28 21.27
N GLU A 16 7.15 34.42 21.84
CA GLU A 16 5.72 34.66 22.09
C GLU A 16 4.98 35.03 20.79
N TYR A 17 4.97 34.15 19.81
CA TYR A 17 4.52 34.44 18.45
C TYR A 17 3.05 34.84 18.35
N TYR A 18 2.16 34.20 19.13
CA TYR A 18 0.75 34.61 19.17
C TYR A 18 0.58 36.04 19.70
N ASN A 19 1.23 36.34 20.81
CA ASN A 19 1.18 37.68 21.38
C ASN A 19 1.82 38.73 20.45
N ALA A 20 2.94 38.41 19.80
CA ALA A 20 3.60 39.27 18.82
C ALA A 20 2.68 39.54 17.61
N ALA A 21 2.06 38.49 17.04
CA ALA A 21 1.12 38.62 15.91
C ALA A 21 -0.04 39.60 16.23
N GLU A 22 -0.62 39.50 17.43
CA GLU A 22 -1.68 40.40 17.86
C GLU A 22 -1.21 41.85 18.00
N VAL A 23 0.05 42.08 18.43
CA VAL A 23 0.65 43.43 18.49
C VAL A 23 0.92 43.97 17.08
N TYR A 24 1.56 43.17 16.20
CA TYR A 24 1.79 43.55 14.80
C TYR A 24 0.49 43.86 14.05
N ARG A 25 -0.56 43.06 14.23
CA ARG A 25 -1.88 43.30 13.64
C ARG A 25 -2.45 44.67 14.06
N LYS A 26 -2.37 45.04 15.34
CA LYS A 26 -2.81 46.36 15.86
C LYS A 26 -1.99 47.50 15.29
N LEU A 27 -0.67 47.30 15.15
CA LEU A 27 0.23 48.29 14.54
C LEU A 27 -0.08 48.51 13.06
N TYR A 28 -0.27 47.43 12.30
CA TYR A 28 -0.63 47.47 10.89
C TYR A 28 -1.93 48.25 10.65
N THR A 29 -2.94 48.02 11.46
CA THR A 29 -4.24 48.71 11.38
C THR A 29 -4.11 50.21 11.66
N LYS A 30 -3.18 50.61 12.55
CA LYS A 30 -2.93 52.03 12.91
C LYS A 30 -1.98 52.74 11.97
N SER A 31 -1.15 52.04 11.21
CA SER A 31 -0.19 52.66 10.28
C SER A 31 -0.90 53.24 9.06
N LYS A 32 -0.44 54.39 8.58
CA LYS A 32 -0.99 55.08 7.41
C LYS A 32 -0.52 54.41 6.12
N SER A 33 -1.31 54.49 5.05
CA SER A 33 -1.02 53.86 3.75
C SER A 33 0.22 54.41 3.03
N ASP A 34 0.63 55.61 3.36
CA ASP A 34 1.84 56.26 2.84
C ASP A 34 3.13 55.77 3.52
N GLN A 35 3.04 55.16 4.69
CA GLN A 35 4.16 54.56 5.42
C GLN A 35 4.52 53.16 4.86
N LYS A 36 4.85 53.07 3.58
CA LYS A 36 5.00 51.81 2.85
C LYS A 36 6.03 50.85 3.48
N GLU A 37 7.21 51.37 3.80
CA GLU A 37 8.30 50.61 4.40
C GLU A 37 7.91 50.03 5.76
N LEU A 38 7.35 50.85 6.65
CA LEU A 38 6.87 50.37 7.95
C LEU A 38 5.76 49.31 7.80
N ARG A 39 4.84 49.50 6.86
CA ARG A 39 3.74 48.56 6.61
C ARG A 39 4.24 47.22 6.06
N SER A 40 5.20 47.22 5.14
CA SER A 40 5.80 46.01 4.60
C SER A 40 6.53 45.22 5.69
N TYR A 41 7.31 45.89 6.53
CA TYR A 41 8.00 45.29 7.67
C TYR A 41 7.03 44.66 8.67
N ILE A 42 6.03 45.43 9.15
CA ILE A 42 5.03 44.91 10.09
C ILE A 42 4.27 43.71 9.49
N ALA A 43 3.91 43.79 8.20
CA ALA A 43 3.19 42.73 7.52
C ALA A 43 4.03 41.45 7.43
N PHE A 44 5.31 41.57 7.06
CA PHE A 44 6.21 40.41 6.97
C PHE A 44 6.36 39.71 8.34
N HIS A 45 6.68 40.44 9.39
CA HIS A 45 6.87 39.91 10.74
C HIS A 45 5.56 39.34 11.33
N ASN A 46 4.42 39.95 11.01
CA ASN A 46 3.12 39.37 11.33
C ASN A 46 2.89 38.03 10.59
N GLY A 47 3.33 37.96 9.33
CA GLY A 47 3.35 36.72 8.55
C GLY A 47 4.18 35.63 9.22
N GLU A 48 5.44 35.94 9.59
CA GLU A 48 6.33 35.01 10.30
C GLU A 48 5.70 34.50 11.60
N CYS A 49 5.14 35.40 12.44
CA CYS A 49 4.48 34.97 13.67
C CYS A 49 3.29 34.06 13.42
N ASN A 50 2.44 34.35 12.41
CA ASN A 50 1.29 33.50 12.06
C ASN A 50 1.73 32.17 11.45
N ARG A 51 2.81 32.14 10.66
CA ARG A 51 3.40 30.90 10.12
C ARG A 51 3.88 29.99 11.25
N LEU A 52 4.59 30.54 12.23
CA LEU A 52 5.14 29.79 13.37
C LEU A 52 4.07 29.26 14.34
N ILE A 53 2.89 29.87 14.39
CA ILE A 53 1.73 29.33 15.14
C ILE A 53 0.77 28.51 14.26
N ASN A 54 1.21 28.14 13.07
CA ASN A 54 0.46 27.30 12.14
C ASN A 54 -0.86 27.90 11.62
N ASN A 55 -0.98 29.23 11.59
CA ASN A 55 -2.14 29.92 11.04
C ASN A 55 -1.89 30.32 9.57
N THR A 56 -1.92 29.34 8.68
CA THR A 56 -1.62 29.49 7.24
C THR A 56 -2.44 30.61 6.57
N PRO A 57 -3.78 30.74 6.75
CA PRO A 57 -4.55 31.80 6.10
C PRO A 57 -4.11 33.20 6.52
N ARG A 58 -3.83 33.40 7.82
CA ARG A 58 -3.35 34.73 8.33
C ARG A 58 -1.92 35.00 7.89
N ALA A 59 -1.05 33.99 7.88
CA ALA A 59 0.31 34.12 7.38
C ALA A 59 0.31 34.55 5.92
N LEU A 60 -0.44 33.85 5.07
CA LEU A 60 -0.57 34.14 3.65
C LEU A 60 -1.08 35.58 3.42
N SER A 61 -2.16 35.98 4.09
CA SER A 61 -2.71 37.32 4.00
C SER A 61 -1.67 38.39 4.40
N ALA A 62 -0.89 38.12 5.44
CA ALA A 62 0.15 39.05 5.92
C ALA A 62 1.31 39.16 4.92
N TYR A 63 1.80 38.05 4.37
CA TYR A 63 2.86 38.05 3.34
C TYR A 63 2.41 38.71 2.03
N MET A 64 1.15 38.51 1.60
CA MET A 64 0.59 39.21 0.44
C MET A 64 0.54 40.72 0.68
N ASN A 65 0.28 41.17 1.91
CA ASN A 65 0.39 42.60 2.26
C ASN A 65 1.85 43.07 2.26
N ALA A 66 2.81 42.29 2.74
CA ALA A 66 4.23 42.61 2.66
C ALA A 66 4.67 42.74 1.19
N LEU A 67 4.24 41.85 0.31
CA LEU A 67 4.49 41.91 -1.14
C LEU A 67 3.89 43.21 -1.75
N ARG A 68 2.64 43.54 -1.39
CA ARG A 68 1.95 44.75 -1.86
C ARG A 68 2.70 46.03 -1.54
N TYR A 69 3.36 46.07 -0.38
CA TYR A 69 4.14 47.23 0.07
C TYR A 69 5.63 47.08 -0.20
N GLN A 70 6.01 46.11 -1.07
CA GLN A 70 7.38 45.89 -1.58
C GLN A 70 8.41 45.64 -0.47
N TYR A 71 8.14 44.64 0.39
CA TYR A 71 9.12 44.19 1.36
C TYR A 71 10.42 43.77 0.64
N PRO A 72 11.60 44.28 1.09
CA PRO A 72 12.80 44.22 0.26
C PRO A 72 13.50 42.84 0.25
N ASP A 73 13.24 41.98 1.22
CA ASP A 73 13.92 40.69 1.36
C ASP A 73 13.26 39.60 0.49
N SER A 74 14.07 38.92 -0.32
CA SER A 74 13.63 37.87 -1.22
C SER A 74 13.08 36.62 -0.50
N SER A 75 13.40 36.44 0.81
CA SER A 75 12.80 35.37 1.63
C SER A 75 11.27 35.41 1.63
N LEU A 76 10.66 36.56 1.38
CA LEU A 76 9.22 36.72 1.20
C LEU A 76 8.68 35.78 0.12
N TYR A 77 9.39 35.57 -1.01
CA TYR A 77 8.97 34.69 -2.06
C TYR A 77 8.99 33.22 -1.61
N LEU A 78 10.04 32.82 -0.87
CA LEU A 78 10.09 31.49 -0.28
C LEU A 78 8.90 31.25 0.66
N ARG A 79 8.61 32.21 1.55
CA ARG A 79 7.48 32.13 2.50
C ARG A 79 6.13 32.07 1.79
N LEU A 80 5.93 32.86 0.73
CA LEU A 80 4.72 32.76 -0.11
C LEU A 80 4.61 31.40 -0.77
N GLY A 81 5.70 30.89 -1.36
CA GLY A 81 5.74 29.54 -1.93
C GLY A 81 5.30 28.48 -0.92
N GLN A 82 5.88 28.50 0.29
CA GLN A 82 5.54 27.56 1.37
C GLN A 82 4.07 27.68 1.81
N MET A 83 3.53 28.88 1.95
CA MET A 83 2.14 29.07 2.38
C MET A 83 1.13 28.68 1.31
N PHE A 84 1.40 28.96 0.02
CA PHE A 84 0.57 28.49 -1.08
C PHE A 84 0.64 26.96 -1.21
N HIS A 85 1.82 26.36 -1.04
CA HIS A 85 2.00 24.91 -1.04
C HIS A 85 1.12 24.26 0.03
N LYS A 86 1.23 24.73 1.27
CA LYS A 86 0.44 24.27 2.43
C LYS A 86 -1.06 24.54 2.33
N SER A 87 -1.48 25.45 1.46
CA SER A 87 -2.90 25.70 1.15
C SER A 87 -3.44 24.90 -0.03
N GLY A 88 -2.61 24.04 -0.66
CA GLY A 88 -2.96 23.27 -1.84
C GLY A 88 -3.01 24.07 -3.13
N SER A 89 -2.55 25.33 -3.11
CA SER A 89 -2.49 26.22 -4.28
C SER A 89 -1.17 26.02 -5.02
N TYR A 90 -0.95 24.81 -5.53
CA TYR A 90 0.35 24.36 -6.04
C TYR A 90 0.90 25.19 -7.20
N SER A 91 0.05 25.64 -8.12
CA SER A 91 0.50 26.50 -9.23
C SER A 91 1.06 27.83 -8.76
N GLU A 92 0.42 28.45 -7.77
CA GLU A 92 0.93 29.67 -7.16
C GLU A 92 2.20 29.41 -6.33
N ALA A 93 2.27 28.28 -5.64
CA ALA A 93 3.46 27.87 -4.91
C ALA A 93 4.67 27.74 -5.84
N ILE A 94 4.53 27.01 -6.96
CA ILE A 94 5.57 26.84 -7.99
C ILE A 94 6.06 28.20 -8.50
N LYS A 95 5.13 29.13 -8.77
CA LYS A 95 5.48 30.49 -9.21
C LYS A 95 6.39 31.19 -8.20
N TYR A 96 6.00 31.24 -6.91
CA TYR A 96 6.77 31.95 -5.90
C TYR A 96 8.08 31.25 -5.52
N TYR A 97 8.14 29.93 -5.55
CA TYR A 97 9.41 29.20 -5.47
C TYR A 97 10.34 29.53 -6.65
N GLY A 98 9.79 29.66 -7.86
CA GLY A 98 10.53 30.09 -9.05
C GLY A 98 11.08 31.52 -8.93
N GLU A 99 10.29 32.47 -8.39
CA GLU A 99 10.77 33.83 -8.09
C GLU A 99 11.93 33.82 -7.08
N TYR A 100 11.84 32.97 -6.04
CA TYR A 100 12.92 32.82 -5.07
C TYR A 100 14.18 32.22 -5.71
N LEU A 101 14.04 31.16 -6.53
CA LEU A 101 15.16 30.53 -7.25
C LEU A 101 15.83 31.47 -8.27
N SER A 102 15.12 32.46 -8.80
CA SER A 102 15.72 33.45 -9.70
C SER A 102 16.78 34.31 -9.00
N VAL A 103 16.67 34.46 -7.68
CA VAL A 103 17.62 35.19 -6.83
C VAL A 103 18.58 34.22 -6.12
N HIS A 104 18.11 33.03 -5.77
CA HIS A 104 18.85 31.99 -5.03
C HIS A 104 18.85 30.65 -5.80
N PRO A 105 19.61 30.54 -6.91
CA PRO A 105 19.51 29.40 -7.84
C PRO A 105 19.90 28.05 -7.24
N ASN A 106 20.63 28.06 -6.13
CA ASN A 106 21.13 26.85 -5.45
C ASN A 106 20.26 26.44 -4.25
N SER A 107 19.12 27.07 -4.03
CA SER A 107 18.23 26.72 -2.91
C SER A 107 17.60 25.36 -3.10
N VAL A 108 17.99 24.39 -2.28
CA VAL A 108 17.46 23.03 -2.29
C VAL A 108 16.00 23.01 -1.79
N ILE A 109 15.68 23.79 -0.76
CA ILE A 109 14.32 23.85 -0.19
C ILE A 109 13.29 24.37 -1.21
N ALA A 110 13.64 25.38 -2.01
CA ALA A 110 12.73 25.89 -3.04
C ALA A 110 12.59 24.92 -4.22
N ALA A 111 13.69 24.28 -4.65
CA ALA A 111 13.67 23.26 -5.68
C ALA A 111 12.85 22.03 -5.27
N ASN A 112 13.00 21.57 -4.02
CA ASN A 112 12.20 20.49 -3.46
C ASN A 112 10.72 20.89 -3.30
N GLY A 113 10.44 22.15 -2.96
CA GLY A 113 9.07 22.67 -2.93
C GLY A 113 8.36 22.59 -4.28
N ILE A 114 9.05 22.89 -5.39
CA ILE A 114 8.51 22.72 -6.76
C ILE A 114 8.24 21.24 -7.04
N LYS A 115 9.22 20.34 -6.79
CA LYS A 115 9.05 18.91 -6.98
C LYS A 115 7.86 18.35 -6.18
N GLY A 116 7.71 18.80 -4.93
CA GLY A 116 6.59 18.40 -4.07
C GLY A 116 5.23 18.86 -4.63
N CYS A 117 5.13 20.10 -5.11
CA CYS A 117 3.93 20.60 -5.79
C CYS A 117 3.60 19.76 -7.04
N GLU A 118 4.60 19.39 -7.85
CA GLU A 118 4.42 18.53 -9.03
C GLU A 118 3.94 17.13 -8.64
N MET A 119 4.50 16.53 -7.58
CA MET A 119 4.03 15.24 -7.03
C MET A 119 2.56 15.30 -6.61
N ALA A 120 2.15 16.36 -5.92
CA ALA A 120 0.78 16.56 -5.48
C ALA A 120 -0.20 16.76 -6.65
N LEU A 121 0.20 17.50 -7.69
CA LEU A 121 -0.58 17.69 -8.91
C LEU A 121 -0.75 16.37 -9.70
N ASN A 122 0.26 15.51 -9.70
CA ASN A 122 0.22 14.18 -10.33
C ASN A 122 -0.56 13.15 -9.53
N LYS A 123 -1.13 13.53 -8.37
CA LYS A 123 -1.98 12.68 -7.52
C LYS A 123 -1.37 11.32 -7.21
N GLN A 124 -0.11 11.28 -6.80
CA GLN A 124 0.51 10.05 -6.30
C GLN A 124 -0.23 9.59 -5.04
N THR A 125 -1.04 8.56 -5.19
CA THR A 125 -1.82 7.95 -4.10
C THR A 125 -1.27 6.57 -3.79
N THR A 126 -1.34 6.20 -2.52
CA THR A 126 -1.07 4.85 -2.03
C THR A 126 -2.38 4.17 -1.63
N LEU A 127 -2.31 2.91 -1.26
CA LEU A 127 -3.49 2.14 -0.84
C LEU A 127 -3.84 2.36 0.65
N TYR A 128 -3.10 3.17 1.38
CA TYR A 128 -3.44 3.46 2.77
C TYR A 128 -4.85 4.05 2.89
N GLU A 129 -5.59 3.57 3.87
CA GLU A 129 -6.85 4.15 4.31
C GLU A 129 -6.59 5.03 5.54
N VAL A 130 -7.11 6.26 5.54
CA VAL A 130 -6.90 7.24 6.60
C VAL A 130 -8.24 7.71 7.15
N ALA A 131 -8.41 7.68 8.47
CA ALA A 131 -9.62 8.12 9.14
C ALA A 131 -9.33 8.98 10.37
N ARG A 132 -10.13 10.03 10.58
CA ARG A 132 -10.03 10.85 11.80
C ARG A 132 -10.57 10.08 13.00
N MET A 133 -9.83 10.11 14.11
CA MET A 133 -10.18 9.36 15.32
C MET A 133 -10.98 10.22 16.30
N GLU A 134 -12.30 10.26 16.14
CA GLU A 134 -13.17 11.13 16.95
C GLU A 134 -13.08 10.82 18.47
N ILE A 135 -12.79 9.57 18.84
CA ILE A 135 -12.68 9.17 20.25
C ILE A 135 -11.49 9.87 20.96
N PHE A 136 -10.39 10.13 20.24
CA PHE A 136 -9.19 10.77 20.79
C PHE A 136 -9.23 12.28 20.68
N ASN A 137 -9.90 12.81 19.65
CA ASN A 137 -9.92 14.21 19.31
C ASN A 137 -10.96 14.99 20.12
N SER A 138 -10.64 16.24 20.39
CA SER A 138 -11.53 17.20 21.03
C SER A 138 -11.73 18.44 20.14
N ARG A 139 -12.21 19.53 20.75
CA ARG A 139 -12.24 20.86 20.11
C ARG A 139 -10.90 21.61 20.22
N ARG A 140 -9.85 20.94 20.64
CA ARG A 140 -8.50 21.47 20.85
C ARG A 140 -7.51 20.74 19.95
N SER A 141 -6.21 21.00 20.10
CA SER A 141 -5.16 20.32 19.37
C SER A 141 -4.76 19.02 20.10
N GLU A 142 -4.66 17.93 19.36
CA GLU A 142 -4.16 16.63 19.78
C GLU A 142 -3.08 16.16 18.81
N PHE A 143 -1.89 15.77 19.31
CA PHE A 143 -0.76 15.48 18.43
C PHE A 143 0.25 14.50 19.04
N SER A 144 1.13 13.97 18.17
CA SER A 144 2.20 13.01 18.49
C SER A 144 1.70 11.79 19.23
N PRO A 145 0.79 11.01 18.62
CA PRO A 145 0.35 9.75 19.20
C PRO A 145 1.53 8.77 19.28
N MET A 146 1.63 8.06 20.40
CA MET A 146 2.62 7.01 20.63
C MET A 146 1.97 5.82 21.31
N LEU A 147 2.01 4.67 20.65
CA LEU A 147 1.52 3.41 21.19
C LEU A 147 2.49 2.86 22.24
N ASN A 148 1.94 2.33 23.32
CA ASN A 148 2.64 1.66 24.42
C ASN A 148 1.87 0.42 24.89
N GLY A 149 2.53 -0.42 25.70
CA GLY A 149 1.99 -1.67 26.19
C GLY A 149 2.36 -2.87 25.31
N GLN A 150 2.35 -4.07 25.91
CA GLN A 150 2.73 -5.31 25.19
C GLN A 150 1.82 -5.63 24.01
N ASN A 151 0.55 -5.19 24.09
CA ASN A 151 -0.48 -5.42 23.06
C ASN A 151 -0.87 -4.13 22.35
N TYR A 152 -0.06 -3.06 22.46
CA TYR A 152 -0.41 -1.74 21.88
C TYR A 152 -1.79 -1.26 22.33
N ASP A 153 -2.09 -1.44 23.61
CA ASP A 153 -3.38 -1.17 24.25
C ASP A 153 -3.47 0.20 24.89
N GLN A 154 -2.40 0.97 24.86
CA GLN A 154 -2.32 2.33 25.38
C GLN A 154 -1.81 3.27 24.30
N LEU A 155 -2.52 4.38 24.07
CA LEU A 155 -2.12 5.45 23.17
C LEU A 155 -1.90 6.73 23.96
N TYR A 156 -0.65 7.17 24.03
CA TYR A 156 -0.26 8.44 24.64
C TYR A 156 -0.16 9.52 23.57
N PHE A 157 -0.50 10.76 23.91
CA PHE A 157 -0.38 11.91 23.00
C PHE A 157 -0.41 13.24 23.75
N GLY A 158 0.08 14.29 23.11
CA GLY A 158 -0.05 15.67 23.61
C GLY A 158 -1.42 16.25 23.31
N SER A 159 -1.99 17.01 24.24
CA SER A 159 -3.24 17.74 24.00
C SER A 159 -3.27 19.10 24.69
N THR A 160 -3.87 20.08 24.02
CA THR A 160 -4.11 21.43 24.56
C THR A 160 -5.50 21.57 25.21
N ARG A 161 -6.20 20.46 25.49
CA ARG A 161 -7.40 20.48 26.34
C ARG A 161 -6.97 20.73 27.79
N GLY A 162 -7.29 21.88 28.37
CA GLY A 162 -6.79 22.25 29.71
C GLY A 162 -7.03 21.17 30.77
N VAL A 163 -6.01 20.94 31.58
CA VAL A 163 -6.03 19.99 32.72
C VAL A 163 -6.27 20.73 34.03
N VAL A 164 -5.78 21.97 34.14
CA VAL A 164 -5.86 22.80 35.34
C VAL A 164 -6.95 23.87 35.22
N HIS A 165 -7.81 24.02 36.21
CA HIS A 165 -8.73 25.16 36.32
C HIS A 165 -7.94 26.47 36.38
N LYS A 166 -8.20 27.37 35.42
CA LYS A 166 -7.57 28.70 35.25
C LYS A 166 -6.28 28.74 34.42
N ASP A 167 -6.03 27.77 33.54
CA ASP A 167 -4.93 27.86 32.58
C ASP A 167 -5.04 29.16 31.77
N SER A 168 -3.99 29.98 31.79
CA SER A 168 -3.83 31.09 30.89
C SER A 168 -3.54 30.61 29.48
N VAL A 169 -3.91 31.39 28.50
CA VAL A 169 -3.54 31.13 27.09
C VAL A 169 -2.03 31.31 26.95
N ASN A 170 -1.36 30.32 26.36
CA ASN A 170 0.07 30.38 26.07
C ASN A 170 0.39 31.50 25.05
N GLY A 171 1.36 32.32 25.35
CA GLY A 171 1.78 33.43 24.49
C GLY A 171 2.43 32.98 23.19
N VAL A 172 2.93 31.74 23.12
CA VAL A 172 3.53 31.15 21.91
C VAL A 172 2.44 30.80 20.89
N THR A 173 1.48 29.95 21.27
CA THR A 173 0.51 29.34 20.36
C THR A 173 -0.87 30.00 20.39
N GLY A 174 -1.22 30.72 21.46
CA GLY A 174 -2.58 31.18 21.70
C GLY A 174 -3.54 30.09 22.17
N MET A 175 -3.03 28.91 22.46
CA MET A 175 -3.76 27.77 23.04
C MET A 175 -3.43 27.62 24.54
N LYS A 176 -4.04 26.70 25.22
CA LYS A 176 -3.60 26.29 26.56
C LYS A 176 -2.30 25.50 26.46
N ASN A 177 -1.56 25.39 27.56
CA ASN A 177 -0.38 24.54 27.60
C ASN A 177 -0.74 23.10 27.28
N THR A 178 0.19 22.41 26.64
CA THR A 178 0.06 21.00 26.29
C THR A 178 0.28 20.12 27.51
N ALA A 179 -0.57 19.13 27.71
CA ALA A 179 -0.36 18.07 28.67
C ALA A 179 -0.44 16.69 27.99
N LEU A 180 0.18 15.69 28.60
CA LEU A 180 0.10 14.31 28.12
C LEU A 180 -1.24 13.68 28.51
N PHE A 181 -1.85 12.99 27.56
CA PHE A 181 -3.06 12.19 27.71
C PHE A 181 -2.81 10.75 27.32
N VAL A 182 -3.59 9.83 27.88
CA VAL A 182 -3.57 8.42 27.54
C VAL A 182 -4.98 7.90 27.30
N ALA A 183 -5.18 7.24 26.17
CA ALA A 183 -6.34 6.40 25.90
C ALA A 183 -5.95 4.94 26.07
N LYS A 184 -6.88 4.12 26.58
CA LYS A 184 -6.66 2.68 26.80
C LYS A 184 -7.73 1.87 26.06
N LYS A 185 -7.37 0.68 25.59
CA LYS A 185 -8.35 -0.31 25.12
C LYS A 185 -8.97 -1.03 26.32
N ASP A 186 -10.26 -1.33 26.24
CA ASP A 186 -10.92 -2.22 27.19
C ASP A 186 -10.61 -3.70 26.91
N GLU A 187 -11.19 -4.61 27.70
CA GLU A 187 -11.01 -6.06 27.54
C GLU A 187 -11.49 -6.60 26.19
N LYS A 188 -12.33 -5.84 25.45
CA LYS A 188 -12.80 -6.17 24.10
C LYS A 188 -11.94 -5.55 23.01
N GLY A 189 -10.85 -4.85 23.36
CA GLY A 189 -9.98 -4.17 22.43
C GLY A 189 -10.53 -2.83 21.89
N VAL A 190 -11.58 -2.27 22.52
CA VAL A 190 -12.20 -1.00 22.11
C VAL A 190 -11.55 0.17 22.82
N TRP A 191 -11.13 1.17 22.06
CA TRP A 191 -10.54 2.40 22.61
C TRP A 191 -11.52 3.16 23.49
N GLN A 192 -11.05 3.56 24.68
CA GLN A 192 -11.79 4.37 25.62
C GLN A 192 -11.40 5.85 25.50
N LYS A 193 -12.19 6.75 26.09
CA LYS A 193 -11.91 8.19 26.10
C LYS A 193 -10.59 8.47 26.79
N PRO A 194 -9.77 9.40 26.27
CA PRO A 194 -8.50 9.75 26.87
C PRO A 194 -8.65 10.43 28.23
N GLU A 195 -7.73 10.12 29.12
CA GLU A 195 -7.55 10.76 30.43
C GLU A 195 -6.20 11.45 30.49
N ALA A 196 -6.09 12.52 31.28
CA ALA A 196 -4.80 13.15 31.51
C ALA A 196 -3.86 12.19 32.23
N VAL A 197 -2.58 12.20 31.85
CA VAL A 197 -1.54 11.50 32.63
C VAL A 197 -1.39 12.23 33.94
N GLU A 198 -1.51 11.48 35.06
CA GLU A 198 -1.51 12.05 36.39
C GLU A 198 -0.16 12.64 36.80
N ASP A 199 -0.19 13.61 37.76
CA ASP A 199 0.99 14.12 38.43
C ASP A 199 1.90 12.95 38.93
N PRO A 200 3.24 13.12 38.90
CA PRO A 200 3.95 14.40 38.79
C PRO A 200 4.54 14.70 37.40
N VAL A 201 4.11 14.02 36.33
CA VAL A 201 4.60 14.30 34.98
C VAL A 201 4.01 15.60 34.43
N THR A 202 2.72 15.86 34.72
CA THR A 202 2.04 17.09 34.34
C THR A 202 2.41 18.25 35.27
N SER A 203 3.26 19.17 34.81
CA SER A 203 3.81 20.24 35.61
C SER A 203 3.07 21.59 35.48
N GLY A 204 2.15 21.68 34.50
CA GLY A 204 1.49 22.94 34.11
C GLY A 204 2.28 23.79 33.11
N PHE A 205 3.41 23.28 32.59
CA PHE A 205 4.12 23.76 31.42
C PHE A 205 3.74 22.91 30.20
N ASP A 206 4.48 23.03 29.07
CA ASP A 206 4.19 22.23 27.88
C ASP A 206 4.93 20.89 27.95
N GLU A 207 4.20 19.78 28.07
CA GLU A 207 4.69 18.41 27.96
C GLU A 207 4.06 17.73 26.74
N GLY A 208 4.90 17.09 25.88
CA GLY A 208 4.41 16.44 24.66
C GLY A 208 5.36 15.41 24.08
N THR A 209 5.00 14.88 22.92
CA THR A 209 5.82 13.97 22.12
C THR A 209 6.44 12.81 22.90
N PRO A 210 5.62 11.94 23.55
CA PRO A 210 6.12 10.85 24.36
C PRO A 210 6.75 9.75 23.50
N SER A 211 7.77 9.08 24.04
CA SER A 211 8.34 7.83 23.53
C SER A 211 8.68 6.91 24.67
N PHE A 212 8.70 5.60 24.45
CA PHE A 212 8.82 4.63 25.53
C PHE A 212 9.98 3.66 25.31
N SER A 213 10.59 3.22 26.41
CA SER A 213 11.47 2.05 26.42
C SER A 213 10.70 0.80 25.98
N LYS A 214 11.42 -0.22 25.51
CA LYS A 214 10.84 -1.49 25.04
C LYS A 214 9.92 -2.17 26.06
N ASP A 215 10.23 -2.04 27.35
CA ASP A 215 9.42 -2.58 28.44
C ASP A 215 8.24 -1.68 28.83
N GLY A 216 8.12 -0.49 28.22
CA GLY A 216 7.07 0.48 28.48
C GLY A 216 7.15 1.19 29.84
N ASN A 217 8.25 1.01 30.61
CA ASN A 217 8.40 1.52 31.97
C ASN A 217 9.19 2.82 32.07
N THR A 218 9.86 3.24 31.00
CA THR A 218 10.55 4.53 30.89
C THR A 218 9.92 5.35 29.77
N MET A 219 9.50 6.57 30.08
CA MET A 219 8.96 7.52 29.14
C MET A 219 9.95 8.66 28.93
N TYR A 220 10.26 8.94 27.68
CA TYR A 220 10.99 10.14 27.23
C TYR A 220 9.98 11.09 26.62
N TYR A 221 10.06 12.37 26.96
CA TYR A 221 9.11 13.36 26.44
C TYR A 221 9.73 14.73 26.31
N THR A 222 9.14 15.57 25.47
CA THR A 222 9.56 16.97 25.32
C THR A 222 8.92 17.80 26.41
N TYR A 223 9.73 18.66 27.03
CA TYR A 223 9.34 19.60 28.06
C TYR A 223 9.76 21.03 27.65
N CYS A 224 8.82 21.98 27.75
CA CYS A 224 9.09 23.39 27.48
C CYS A 224 8.62 24.26 28.64
N ALA A 225 9.57 24.76 29.42
CA ALA A 225 9.27 25.75 30.46
C ALA A 225 9.06 27.16 29.86
N ALA A 226 8.28 27.97 30.57
CA ALA A 226 8.22 29.41 30.28
C ALA A 226 9.42 30.11 30.91
N ASP A 227 10.12 30.92 30.13
CA ASP A 227 11.10 31.88 30.64
C ASP A 227 10.66 33.33 30.31
N ALA A 228 10.96 34.26 31.18
CA ALA A 228 10.60 35.67 31.03
C ALA A 228 11.72 36.48 30.37
N ILE A 229 12.94 35.99 30.28
CA ILE A 229 14.15 36.68 29.88
C ILE A 229 14.75 36.06 28.61
N ASP A 230 14.84 34.73 28.57
CA ASP A 230 15.44 33.97 27.49
C ASP A 230 14.39 33.43 26.51
N PRO A 231 14.74 33.21 25.22
CA PRO A 231 13.88 32.53 24.29
C PRO A 231 13.50 31.15 24.85
N ARG A 232 12.22 30.80 24.69
CA ARG A 232 11.77 29.45 25.09
C ARG A 232 12.51 28.40 24.28
N THR A 233 13.04 27.42 24.98
CA THR A 233 13.66 26.23 24.38
C THR A 233 12.92 24.98 24.83
N ALA A 234 13.15 23.87 24.12
CA ALA A 234 12.64 22.57 24.48
C ALA A 234 13.77 21.70 25.01
N GLU A 235 13.46 20.87 25.99
CA GLU A 235 14.36 19.91 26.59
C GLU A 235 13.72 18.51 26.63
N ILE A 236 14.52 17.46 26.62
CA ILE A 236 14.03 16.10 26.79
C ILE A 236 14.07 15.72 28.28
N TYR A 237 12.96 15.22 28.77
CA TYR A 237 12.78 14.72 30.13
C TYR A 237 12.52 13.22 30.13
N ILE A 238 12.89 12.57 31.22
CA ILE A 238 12.77 11.13 31.43
C ILE A 238 11.95 10.90 32.68
N SER A 239 10.90 10.10 32.59
CA SER A 239 10.12 9.60 33.73
C SER A 239 10.12 8.08 33.74
N THR A 240 10.25 7.49 34.91
CA THR A 240 10.16 6.04 35.12
C THR A 240 8.90 5.68 35.89
N ARG A 241 8.31 4.54 35.51
CA ARG A 241 7.08 4.06 36.12
C ARG A 241 7.37 3.13 37.31
N SER A 242 6.69 3.35 38.42
CA SER A 242 6.66 2.43 39.54
C SER A 242 5.22 1.98 39.76
N GLY A 243 4.91 0.73 39.41
CA GLY A 243 3.54 0.24 39.35
C GLY A 243 2.70 0.94 38.28
N ALA A 244 1.58 1.56 38.65
CA ALA A 244 0.71 2.26 37.70
C ALA A 244 1.07 3.74 37.49
N ALA A 245 1.85 4.35 38.39
CA ALA A 245 2.14 5.78 38.42
C ALA A 245 3.50 6.13 37.79
N TRP A 246 3.55 7.23 37.05
CA TRP A 246 4.77 7.81 36.53
C TRP A 246 5.47 8.64 37.61
N GLY A 247 6.80 8.53 37.68
CA GLY A 247 7.63 9.32 38.58
C GLY A 247 7.84 10.74 38.04
N LYS A 248 8.44 11.61 38.91
CA LYS A 248 8.81 12.96 38.50
C LYS A 248 9.82 12.93 37.35
N GLY A 249 9.60 13.71 36.31
CA GLY A 249 10.51 13.85 35.19
C GLY A 249 11.86 14.43 35.60
N GLN A 250 12.93 13.90 34.99
CA GLN A 250 14.30 14.37 35.15
C GLN A 250 14.85 14.75 33.79
N ARG A 251 15.62 15.82 33.71
CA ARG A 251 16.25 16.28 32.47
C ARG A 251 17.24 15.23 31.95
N ALA A 252 17.20 14.94 30.65
CA ALA A 252 18.16 14.10 29.98
C ALA A 252 19.51 14.84 29.79
N ASN A 253 20.61 14.22 30.18
CA ASN A 253 21.96 14.80 30.11
C ASN A 253 22.60 14.57 28.73
N ILE A 254 21.92 14.99 27.64
CA ILE A 254 22.42 14.87 26.27
C ILE A 254 23.45 15.97 25.99
N VAL A 255 23.09 17.21 26.38
CA VAL A 255 23.96 18.39 26.28
C VAL A 255 24.11 19.05 27.65
N LYS A 256 25.23 19.75 27.85
CA LYS A 256 25.51 20.41 29.14
C LYS A 256 24.83 21.77 29.29
N ASP A 257 24.60 22.47 28.19
CA ASP A 257 23.94 23.76 28.20
C ASP A 257 22.40 23.62 28.29
N SER A 258 21.70 24.71 28.57
CA SER A 258 20.25 24.79 28.68
C SER A 258 19.61 25.60 27.55
N ILE A 259 20.40 26.00 26.55
CA ILE A 259 19.92 26.84 25.44
C ILE A 259 19.75 26.04 24.13
N THR A 260 20.44 24.91 24.00
CA THR A 260 20.28 24.02 22.84
C THR A 260 18.90 23.37 22.87
N LEU A 261 18.13 23.54 21.79
CA LEU A 261 16.83 22.90 21.64
C LEU A 261 16.99 21.39 21.44
N LEU A 262 16.34 20.62 22.31
CA LEU A 262 16.21 19.16 22.22
C LEU A 262 14.74 18.76 22.33
N ALA A 263 14.19 18.08 21.31
CA ALA A 263 12.77 17.77 21.27
C ALA A 263 12.50 16.43 20.57
N HIS A 264 11.25 15.99 20.60
CA HIS A 264 10.70 14.85 19.89
C HIS A 264 11.53 13.56 20.04
N PRO A 265 11.70 13.05 21.26
CA PRO A 265 12.46 11.84 21.50
C PRO A 265 11.80 10.62 20.87
N ALA A 266 12.62 9.69 20.34
CA ALA A 266 12.20 8.39 19.83
C ALA A 266 13.23 7.33 20.21
N VAL A 267 12.84 6.39 21.04
CA VAL A 267 13.70 5.27 21.47
C VAL A 267 13.73 4.22 20.37
N SER A 268 14.91 3.70 20.05
CA SER A 268 15.02 2.57 19.14
C SER A 268 14.44 1.30 19.78
N PRO A 269 13.79 0.39 19.02
CA PRO A 269 13.12 -0.80 19.57
C PRO A 269 14.01 -1.73 20.37
N GLU A 270 15.30 -1.78 20.05
CA GLU A 270 16.31 -2.52 20.80
C GLU A 270 16.78 -1.81 22.08
N GLY A 271 16.40 -0.52 22.29
CA GLY A 271 16.78 0.27 23.44
C GLY A 271 18.24 0.72 23.47
N THR A 272 18.87 0.83 22.29
CA THR A 272 20.30 1.19 22.17
C THR A 272 20.50 2.68 21.95
N TYR A 273 19.60 3.34 21.20
CA TYR A 273 19.70 4.75 20.84
C TYR A 273 18.42 5.50 21.20
N LEU A 274 18.59 6.77 21.56
CA LEU A 274 17.55 7.79 21.51
C LEU A 274 17.78 8.66 20.28
N TYR A 275 16.79 8.72 19.41
CA TYR A 275 16.71 9.67 18.30
C TYR A 275 15.96 10.90 18.77
N PHE A 276 16.33 12.08 18.30
CA PHE A 276 15.71 13.32 18.73
C PHE A 276 15.99 14.45 17.74
N VAL A 277 15.25 15.52 17.88
CA VAL A 277 15.42 16.79 17.15
C VAL A 277 16.37 17.69 17.92
N CYS A 278 17.30 18.29 17.20
CA CYS A 278 18.21 19.30 17.75
C CYS A 278 18.35 20.49 16.78
N GLU A 279 18.39 21.70 17.33
CA GLU A 279 18.77 22.90 16.60
C GLU A 279 20.13 23.35 17.15
N THR A 280 21.20 23.17 16.35
CA THR A 280 22.55 23.44 16.77
C THR A 280 23.40 23.99 15.62
N PHE A 281 24.46 24.74 15.96
CA PHE A 281 25.40 25.22 14.97
C PHE A 281 26.11 24.06 14.27
N GLY A 282 26.16 24.10 12.94
CA GLY A 282 26.77 23.06 12.11
C GLY A 282 25.78 21.96 11.68
N GLY A 283 24.49 22.15 11.88
CA GLY A 283 23.44 21.35 11.23
C GLY A 283 23.33 21.60 9.73
N TYR A 284 22.40 20.90 9.07
CA TYR A 284 22.16 21.03 7.63
C TYR A 284 21.16 22.15 7.30
N GLY A 285 20.28 22.49 8.25
CA GLY A 285 19.25 23.50 8.00
C GLY A 285 18.65 24.09 9.26
N GLY A 286 17.34 23.92 9.40
CA GLY A 286 16.58 24.35 10.56
C GLY A 286 16.80 23.42 11.75
N LYS A 287 15.86 22.54 11.98
CA LYS A 287 15.94 21.51 13.02
C LYS A 287 16.29 20.18 12.38
N ASP A 288 17.38 19.59 12.83
CA ASP A 288 17.93 18.33 12.32
C ASP A 288 17.62 17.14 13.25
N LEU A 289 17.57 15.95 12.68
CA LEU A 289 17.55 14.69 13.42
C LEU A 289 18.94 14.23 13.83
N PHE A 290 19.06 13.94 15.11
CA PHE A 290 20.25 13.38 15.76
C PHE A 290 19.90 12.08 16.48
N ARG A 291 20.93 11.32 16.86
CA ARG A 291 20.78 10.22 17.81
C ARG A 291 21.91 10.26 18.84
N ALA A 292 21.67 9.67 20.00
CA ALA A 292 22.69 9.43 21.01
C ALA A 292 22.50 8.06 21.64
N ARG A 293 23.61 7.40 21.98
CA ARG A 293 23.56 6.08 22.63
C ARG A 293 23.03 6.21 24.03
N LEU A 294 22.09 5.34 24.41
CA LEU A 294 21.60 5.19 25.78
C LEU A 294 22.69 4.50 26.63
N VAL A 295 23.14 5.17 27.67
CA VAL A 295 24.18 4.64 28.61
C VAL A 295 23.50 4.11 29.87
N GLY A 296 22.44 4.77 30.32
CA GLY A 296 21.63 4.41 31.46
C GLY A 296 21.25 5.59 32.34
N GLY A 297 20.12 5.50 33.04
CA GLY A 297 19.58 6.60 33.81
C GLY A 297 19.27 7.82 32.94
N THR A 298 19.90 8.96 33.23
CA THR A 298 19.78 10.20 32.47
C THR A 298 20.98 10.48 31.55
N ASP A 299 21.94 9.55 31.43
CA ASP A 299 23.19 9.77 30.74
C ASP A 299 23.19 9.17 29.33
N PHE A 300 23.84 9.89 28.42
CA PHE A 300 23.90 9.57 27.00
C PHE A 300 25.33 9.64 26.46
N GLY A 301 25.58 8.91 25.39
CA GLY A 301 26.78 9.04 24.57
C GLY A 301 26.78 10.35 23.76
N PRO A 302 27.85 10.58 22.97
CA PRO A 302 27.91 11.74 22.08
C PRO A 302 26.73 11.77 21.09
N MET A 303 26.29 12.98 20.75
CA MET A 303 25.28 13.19 19.70
C MET A 303 25.89 12.92 18.31
N GLU A 304 25.14 12.23 17.48
CA GLU A 304 25.47 11.96 16.07
C GLU A 304 24.35 12.54 15.18
N ASN A 305 24.73 13.46 14.26
CA ASN A 305 23.80 13.94 13.22
C ASN A 305 23.54 12.81 12.21
N LEU A 306 22.29 12.61 11.76
CA LEU A 306 21.92 11.52 10.86
C LEU A 306 22.38 11.71 9.41
N GLY A 307 22.95 12.86 9.07
CA GLY A 307 23.54 13.14 7.77
C GLY A 307 22.59 13.75 6.74
N PRO A 308 23.14 14.12 5.57
CA PRO A 308 22.43 14.91 4.56
C PRO A 308 21.39 14.13 3.76
N GLU A 309 21.36 12.82 3.86
CA GLU A 309 20.29 12.03 3.27
C GLU A 309 18.98 12.17 4.05
N ILE A 310 19.07 12.39 5.37
CA ILE A 310 17.93 12.60 6.27
C ILE A 310 17.65 14.09 6.46
N ASN A 311 18.70 14.86 6.83
CA ASN A 311 18.57 16.26 7.19
C ASN A 311 18.74 17.18 5.98
N THR A 312 17.90 18.23 5.90
CA THR A 312 17.82 19.16 4.76
C THR A 312 18.00 20.61 5.21
N GLU A 313 17.83 21.57 4.29
CA GLU A 313 17.72 23.00 4.64
C GLU A 313 16.46 23.35 5.46
N GLY A 314 15.49 22.43 5.52
CA GLY A 314 14.23 22.58 6.26
C GLY A 314 14.30 22.13 7.70
N ASP A 315 13.18 21.71 8.22
CA ASP A 315 13.04 21.08 9.54
C ASP A 315 12.75 19.58 9.35
N GLU A 316 13.48 18.70 10.03
CA GLU A 316 13.20 17.28 10.19
C GLU A 316 12.78 17.02 11.64
N LEU A 317 11.55 16.50 11.82
CA LEU A 317 10.85 16.47 13.10
C LEU A 317 10.20 15.10 13.35
N PHE A 318 9.82 14.85 14.60
CA PHE A 318 8.99 13.69 15.00
C PHE A 318 9.52 12.35 14.49
N PRO A 319 10.76 11.97 14.82
CA PRO A 319 11.29 10.66 14.45
C PRO A 319 10.49 9.53 15.11
N TYR A 320 10.35 8.42 14.38
CA TYR A 320 9.82 7.14 14.87
C TYR A 320 10.68 6.01 14.32
N VAL A 321 11.38 5.30 15.18
CA VAL A 321 12.24 4.17 14.81
C VAL A 321 11.41 2.90 14.82
N ARG A 322 11.19 2.29 13.66
CA ARG A 322 10.39 1.08 13.53
C ARG A 322 11.19 -0.18 13.80
N ASP A 323 12.40 -0.21 13.24
CA ASP A 323 13.37 -1.29 13.41
C ASP A 323 14.80 -0.75 13.21
N SER A 324 15.80 -1.63 13.18
CA SER A 324 17.22 -1.24 13.09
C SER A 324 17.61 -0.53 11.79
N VAL A 325 16.80 -0.61 10.74
CA VAL A 325 17.08 -0.08 9.38
C VAL A 325 15.96 0.84 8.85
N THR A 326 14.87 1.01 9.62
CA THR A 326 13.70 1.79 9.19
C THR A 326 13.37 2.90 10.18
N LEU A 327 13.41 4.13 9.67
CA LEU A 327 13.08 5.35 10.39
C LEU A 327 11.94 6.08 9.67
N TYR A 328 10.95 6.56 10.41
CA TYR A 328 9.96 7.51 9.91
C TYR A 328 10.20 8.87 10.56
N PHE A 329 9.94 9.94 9.82
CA PHE A 329 10.05 11.31 10.32
C PHE A 329 9.17 12.25 9.51
N ALA A 330 8.94 13.45 10.00
CA ALA A 330 8.25 14.50 9.27
C ALA A 330 9.24 15.57 8.80
N SER A 331 9.09 16.07 7.57
CA SER A 331 9.96 17.10 7.02
C SER A 331 9.18 18.09 6.16
N ASN A 332 9.64 19.35 6.15
CA ASN A 332 9.23 20.38 5.22
C ASN A 332 10.34 20.80 4.23
N GLY A 333 11.49 20.10 4.27
CA GLY A 333 12.63 20.35 3.40
C GLY A 333 12.79 19.31 2.28
N HIS A 334 12.34 18.09 2.48
CA HIS A 334 12.22 17.08 1.42
C HIS A 334 11.04 17.38 0.47
N PRO A 335 11.02 16.83 -0.77
CA PRO A 335 9.87 16.98 -1.67
C PRO A 335 8.60 16.39 -1.06
N GLY A 336 7.68 17.25 -0.64
CA GLY A 336 6.46 16.91 0.07
C GLY A 336 5.20 17.42 -0.63
N MET A 337 4.04 17.03 -0.13
CA MET A 337 2.73 17.40 -0.70
C MET A 337 2.15 18.66 -0.06
N GLY A 338 2.71 19.10 1.08
CA GLY A 338 2.13 20.18 1.86
C GLY A 338 3.09 20.93 2.76
N GLY A 339 2.76 20.96 4.04
CA GLY A 339 3.59 21.54 5.09
C GLY A 339 4.66 20.57 5.56
N LEU A 340 4.44 19.96 6.72
CA LEU A 340 5.19 18.79 7.14
C LEU A 340 4.59 17.55 6.47
N ASP A 341 5.42 16.72 5.87
CA ASP A 341 5.03 15.43 5.30
C ASP A 341 5.79 14.31 6.02
N ILE A 342 5.15 13.15 6.16
CA ILE A 342 5.77 11.94 6.74
C ILE A 342 6.57 11.23 5.66
N PHE A 343 7.84 10.95 5.99
CA PHE A 343 8.78 10.21 5.16
C PHE A 343 9.17 8.90 5.83
N LYS A 344 9.41 7.88 5.01
CA LYS A 344 10.03 6.62 5.38
C LYS A 344 11.48 6.64 4.90
N ALA A 345 12.43 6.42 5.78
CA ALA A 345 13.82 6.20 5.44
C ALA A 345 14.20 4.75 5.71
N THR A 346 14.83 4.09 4.76
CA THR A 346 15.37 2.74 4.90
C THR A 346 16.87 2.75 4.65
N GLN A 347 17.61 2.06 5.52
CA GLN A 347 19.06 1.94 5.39
C GLN A 347 19.42 0.70 4.61
N ASP A 348 20.24 0.84 3.56
CA ASP A 348 20.71 -0.28 2.78
C ASP A 348 21.88 -1.02 3.46
N SER A 349 22.38 -2.10 2.84
CA SER A 349 23.48 -2.91 3.37
C SER A 349 24.82 -2.15 3.50
N THR A 350 24.96 -0.98 2.87
CA THR A 350 26.13 -0.10 2.97
C THR A 350 26.00 0.92 4.10
N GLY A 351 24.82 1.00 4.74
CA GLY A 351 24.49 1.97 5.77
C GLY A 351 23.96 3.30 5.24
N LYS A 352 23.69 3.42 3.93
CA LYS A 352 23.14 4.63 3.31
C LYS A 352 21.63 4.68 3.44
N TRP A 353 21.10 5.86 3.77
CA TRP A 353 19.66 6.11 3.86
C TRP A 353 19.03 6.41 2.50
N HIS A 354 17.85 5.83 2.28
CA HIS A 354 16.97 6.08 1.14
C HIS A 354 15.65 6.60 1.67
N VAL A 355 15.32 7.84 1.33
CA VAL A 355 14.14 8.56 1.84
C VAL A 355 13.03 8.56 0.81
N GLN A 356 11.82 8.19 1.23
CA GLN A 356 10.62 8.12 0.40
C GLN A 356 9.45 8.83 1.10
N ASN A 357 8.73 9.69 0.38
CA ASN A 357 7.47 10.27 0.84
C ASN A 357 6.40 9.19 0.95
N MET A 358 5.61 9.16 2.04
CA MET A 358 4.55 8.16 2.21
C MET A 358 3.35 8.37 1.28
N GLY A 359 3.27 9.50 0.58
CA GLY A 359 2.22 9.81 -0.39
C GLY A 359 0.83 10.02 0.22
N ALA A 360 -0.12 10.39 -0.63
CA ALA A 360 -1.52 10.48 -0.22
C ALA A 360 -2.13 9.06 -0.07
N PRO A 361 -3.09 8.86 0.87
CA PRO A 361 -3.73 9.84 1.74
C PRO A 361 -3.01 10.06 3.09
N VAL A 362 -1.87 9.39 3.38
CA VAL A 362 -1.13 9.62 4.62
C VAL A 362 -0.67 11.07 4.66
N ASN A 363 0.01 11.53 3.63
CA ASN A 363 0.36 12.93 3.47
C ASN A 363 -0.72 13.71 2.72
N SER A 364 -0.84 15.00 3.04
CA SER A 364 -1.82 15.93 2.48
C SER A 364 -1.17 17.31 2.23
N MET A 365 -1.96 18.28 1.81
CA MET A 365 -1.47 19.67 1.72
C MET A 365 -1.15 20.32 3.08
N ALA A 366 -1.63 19.74 4.18
CA ALA A 366 -1.48 20.27 5.53
C ALA A 366 -0.15 19.82 6.18
N ASP A 367 -0.04 19.89 7.52
CA ASP A 367 1.04 19.23 8.25
C ASP A 367 0.60 17.81 8.62
N ASP A 368 1.41 16.84 8.30
CA ASP A 368 1.25 15.42 8.64
C ASP A 368 2.52 14.94 9.34
N PHE A 369 2.40 14.44 10.59
CA PHE A 369 3.57 14.16 11.42
C PHE A 369 3.27 13.21 12.58
N GLY A 370 4.31 12.78 13.28
CA GLY A 370 4.20 12.02 14.54
C GLY A 370 3.49 10.68 14.36
N ILE A 371 4.01 9.85 13.44
CA ILE A 371 3.47 8.53 13.15
C ILE A 371 3.88 7.50 14.21
N THR A 372 3.01 6.55 14.51
CA THR A 372 3.27 5.36 15.32
C THR A 372 2.57 4.15 14.75
N PHE A 373 3.18 2.98 14.85
CA PHE A 373 2.66 1.73 14.28
C PHE A 373 2.25 0.74 15.38
N GLU A 374 1.26 -0.09 15.09
CA GLU A 374 0.88 -1.22 15.94
C GLU A 374 1.80 -2.42 15.64
N GLY A 375 3.02 -2.37 16.18
CA GLY A 375 4.05 -3.39 15.99
C GLY A 375 4.50 -3.53 14.54
N VAL A 376 4.46 -4.76 14.03
CA VAL A 376 4.83 -5.06 12.64
C VAL A 376 3.73 -4.78 11.62
N ASN A 377 2.51 -4.50 12.10
CA ASN A 377 1.37 -4.25 11.23
C ASN A 377 1.51 -2.91 10.50
N GLU A 378 1.02 -2.85 9.27
CA GLU A 378 0.96 -1.62 8.47
C GLU A 378 -0.29 -0.80 8.82
N ARG A 379 -0.49 -0.56 10.13
CA ARG A 379 -1.54 0.28 10.68
C ARG A 379 -1.08 0.97 11.95
N GLY A 380 -1.68 2.11 12.26
CA GLY A 380 -1.34 2.89 13.42
C GLY A 380 -2.02 4.25 13.43
N PHE A 381 -1.33 5.24 14.00
CA PHE A 381 -1.86 6.59 14.17
C PHE A 381 -0.81 7.63 13.80
N PHE A 382 -1.28 8.81 13.40
CA PHE A 382 -0.45 9.98 13.15
C PHE A 382 -1.23 11.26 13.43
N SER A 383 -0.55 12.39 13.38
CA SER A 383 -1.12 13.72 13.57
C SER A 383 -1.27 14.45 12.27
N SER A 384 -2.38 15.19 12.11
CA SER A 384 -2.59 16.07 10.97
C SER A 384 -3.49 17.24 11.32
N ASN A 385 -3.22 18.41 10.73
CA ASN A 385 -4.12 19.56 10.83
C ASN A 385 -4.98 19.74 9.56
N ARG A 386 -5.06 18.72 8.73
CA ARG A 386 -5.96 18.71 7.56
C ARG A 386 -7.40 18.96 7.97
N ASN A 387 -8.10 19.75 7.18
CA ASN A 387 -9.50 20.10 7.40
C ASN A 387 -9.81 20.87 8.69
N ASP A 388 -8.83 21.43 9.40
CA ASP A 388 -9.04 22.37 10.50
C ASP A 388 -8.67 23.81 10.07
N ALA A 389 -9.67 24.66 9.96
CA ALA A 389 -9.48 26.05 9.52
C ALA A 389 -8.62 26.91 10.47
N ARG A 390 -8.38 26.45 11.70
CA ARG A 390 -7.54 27.11 12.71
C ARG A 390 -6.09 26.64 12.65
N GLY A 391 -5.82 25.55 11.89
CA GLY A 391 -4.53 24.88 11.84
C GLY A 391 -4.23 24.03 13.08
N TRP A 392 -5.26 23.54 13.78
CA TRP A 392 -5.10 22.70 14.96
C TRP A 392 -4.98 21.22 14.56
N ASP A 393 -4.11 20.52 15.27
CA ASP A 393 -3.77 19.14 14.97
C ASP A 393 -4.80 18.17 15.54
N HIS A 394 -4.99 17.05 14.83
CA HIS A 394 -5.88 15.97 15.24
C HIS A 394 -5.23 14.63 14.94
N ILE A 395 -5.60 13.60 15.72
CA ILE A 395 -5.12 12.25 15.54
C ILE A 395 -5.97 11.54 14.48
N TYR A 396 -5.28 10.94 13.53
CA TYR A 396 -5.82 10.10 12.46
C TYR A 396 -5.27 8.68 12.60
N SER A 397 -6.07 7.69 12.23
CA SER A 397 -5.60 6.33 12.00
C SER A 397 -5.19 6.15 10.55
N PHE A 398 -4.27 5.25 10.31
CA PHE A 398 -3.97 4.72 8.99
C PHE A 398 -3.95 3.20 9.02
N THR A 399 -4.36 2.59 7.91
CA THR A 399 -4.32 1.14 7.71
C THR A 399 -3.97 0.86 6.25
N TYR A 400 -2.97 0.02 6.02
CA TYR A 400 -2.71 -0.52 4.70
C TYR A 400 -3.58 -1.77 4.51
N PRO A 401 -4.39 -1.87 3.45
CA PRO A 401 -5.25 -3.03 3.26
C PRO A 401 -4.43 -4.30 3.05
N VAL A 402 -4.93 -5.41 3.54
CA VAL A 402 -4.37 -6.71 3.21
C VAL A 402 -4.70 -7.02 1.75
N ILE A 403 -3.68 -7.06 0.92
CA ILE A 403 -3.84 -7.45 -0.48
C ILE A 403 -3.98 -8.97 -0.52
N THR A 404 -5.08 -9.44 -1.09
CA THR A 404 -5.33 -10.87 -1.28
C THR A 404 -5.33 -11.18 -2.77
N ILE A 405 -4.41 -12.03 -3.19
CA ILE A 405 -4.39 -12.62 -4.52
C ILE A 405 -4.79 -14.08 -4.38
N SER A 406 -5.74 -14.55 -5.15
CA SER A 406 -6.19 -15.93 -5.11
C SER A 406 -6.43 -16.48 -6.50
N ILE A 407 -6.39 -17.81 -6.61
CA ILE A 407 -6.85 -18.53 -7.78
C ILE A 407 -8.01 -19.44 -7.38
N GLU A 408 -9.04 -19.44 -8.20
CA GLU A 408 -10.25 -20.23 -8.05
C GLU A 408 -10.59 -20.92 -9.37
N GLY A 409 -11.33 -21.99 -9.31
CA GLY A 409 -11.84 -22.67 -10.49
C GLY A 409 -12.53 -23.98 -10.14
N TYR A 410 -12.90 -24.72 -11.17
CA TYR A 410 -13.56 -26.01 -11.07
C TYR A 410 -12.73 -27.06 -11.80
N VAL A 411 -12.91 -28.33 -11.38
CA VAL A 411 -12.37 -29.47 -12.09
C VAL A 411 -13.54 -30.38 -12.52
N ALA A 412 -13.74 -30.48 -13.82
CA ALA A 412 -14.80 -31.29 -14.44
C ALA A 412 -14.20 -32.19 -15.53
N ASP A 413 -14.98 -33.13 -16.00
CA ASP A 413 -14.63 -33.88 -17.21
C ASP A 413 -15.17 -33.23 -18.48
N ILE A 414 -14.87 -33.83 -19.64
CA ILE A 414 -15.29 -33.33 -20.96
C ILE A 414 -16.81 -33.34 -21.18
N ASP A 415 -17.58 -34.04 -20.33
CA ASP A 415 -19.04 -34.09 -20.36
C ASP A 415 -19.69 -33.21 -19.27
N ASP A 416 -18.91 -32.27 -18.68
CA ASP A 416 -19.27 -31.33 -17.61
C ASP A 416 -19.65 -32.01 -16.26
N TYR A 417 -19.24 -33.28 -16.05
CA TYR A 417 -19.38 -33.92 -14.74
C TYR A 417 -18.26 -33.50 -13.79
N ILE A 418 -18.64 -33.10 -12.58
CA ILE A 418 -17.68 -32.77 -11.51
C ILE A 418 -16.87 -34.02 -11.13
N ILE A 419 -15.55 -33.85 -11.00
CA ILE A 419 -14.63 -34.92 -10.59
C ILE A 419 -14.28 -34.72 -9.11
N GLU A 420 -15.04 -35.36 -8.22
CA GLU A 420 -14.90 -35.19 -6.75
C GLU A 420 -13.53 -35.65 -6.21
N ASP A 421 -12.89 -36.63 -6.82
CA ASP A 421 -11.57 -37.15 -6.43
C ASP A 421 -10.39 -36.39 -7.08
N ALA A 422 -10.66 -35.28 -7.75
CA ALA A 422 -9.63 -34.48 -8.37
C ALA A 422 -8.79 -33.72 -7.35
N THR A 423 -7.56 -33.42 -7.72
CA THR A 423 -6.65 -32.58 -6.95
C THR A 423 -5.94 -31.61 -7.86
N VAL A 424 -5.76 -30.38 -7.39
CA VAL A 424 -4.97 -29.36 -8.05
C VAL A 424 -3.67 -29.16 -7.27
N ARG A 425 -2.54 -29.44 -7.91
CA ARG A 425 -1.21 -29.14 -7.36
C ARG A 425 -0.74 -27.81 -7.91
N ILE A 426 -0.24 -26.93 -7.03
CA ILE A 426 0.29 -25.63 -7.39
C ILE A 426 1.72 -25.52 -6.87
N VAL A 427 2.65 -25.17 -7.75
CA VAL A 427 4.07 -24.98 -7.45
C VAL A 427 4.47 -23.59 -7.90
N GLY A 428 4.98 -22.77 -6.98
CA GLY A 428 5.42 -21.39 -7.24
C GLY A 428 6.93 -21.21 -7.11
N LYS A 429 7.45 -20.19 -7.79
CA LYS A 429 8.86 -19.78 -7.63
C LYS A 429 9.18 -19.22 -6.25
N ASP A 430 8.16 -18.81 -5.48
CA ASP A 430 8.23 -18.39 -4.07
C ASP A 430 8.46 -19.56 -3.10
N GLY A 431 8.44 -20.80 -3.60
CA GLY A 431 8.56 -22.01 -2.80
C GLY A 431 7.21 -22.63 -2.41
N LEU A 432 6.09 -22.04 -2.80
CA LEU A 432 4.77 -22.65 -2.63
C LEU A 432 4.75 -24.02 -3.32
N ASN A 433 4.30 -25.06 -2.62
CA ASN A 433 4.09 -26.39 -3.16
C ASN A 433 2.94 -27.05 -2.39
N VAL A 434 1.74 -26.83 -2.89
CA VAL A 434 0.51 -27.31 -2.25
C VAL A 434 -0.23 -28.26 -3.18
N LYS A 435 -0.93 -29.23 -2.59
CA LYS A 435 -1.86 -30.12 -3.27
C LYS A 435 -3.23 -29.94 -2.62
N VAL A 436 -4.18 -29.42 -3.38
CA VAL A 436 -5.52 -29.06 -2.91
C VAL A 436 -6.52 -30.05 -3.48
N PRO A 437 -7.22 -30.83 -2.64
CA PRO A 437 -8.35 -31.60 -3.11
C PRO A 437 -9.48 -30.66 -3.49
N VAL A 438 -10.21 -30.97 -4.54
CA VAL A 438 -11.41 -30.20 -4.88
C VAL A 438 -12.51 -30.43 -3.84
N LYS A 439 -13.41 -29.49 -3.70
CA LYS A 439 -14.60 -29.63 -2.87
C LYS A 439 -15.64 -30.51 -3.59
N PRO A 440 -16.69 -30.99 -2.88
CA PRO A 440 -17.75 -31.80 -3.49
C PRO A 440 -18.47 -31.12 -4.68
N ASP A 441 -18.42 -29.79 -4.77
CA ASP A 441 -18.93 -29.02 -5.90
C ASP A 441 -17.93 -28.87 -7.05
N GLY A 442 -16.77 -29.51 -6.96
CA GLY A 442 -15.69 -29.45 -7.95
C GLY A 442 -14.80 -28.22 -7.83
N SER A 443 -15.10 -27.28 -6.92
CA SER A 443 -14.36 -26.03 -6.79
C SER A 443 -13.05 -26.21 -6.02
N TYR A 444 -12.07 -25.34 -6.32
CA TYR A 444 -10.85 -25.18 -5.55
C TYR A 444 -10.53 -23.69 -5.39
N ARG A 445 -9.75 -23.35 -4.35
CA ARG A 445 -9.23 -22.01 -4.10
C ARG A 445 -7.90 -22.09 -3.39
N VAL A 446 -6.93 -21.24 -3.82
CA VAL A 446 -5.62 -21.09 -3.19
C VAL A 446 -5.26 -19.60 -3.16
N GLU A 447 -4.67 -19.16 -2.04
CA GLU A 447 -4.06 -17.84 -1.95
C GLU A 447 -2.67 -17.88 -2.58
N LEU A 448 -2.32 -16.83 -3.32
CA LEU A 448 -1.07 -16.67 -4.07
C LEU A 448 -0.38 -15.39 -3.67
N GLU A 449 0.92 -15.29 -3.93
CA GLU A 449 1.70 -14.07 -3.83
C GLU A 449 1.72 -13.32 -5.19
N ARG A 450 1.99 -12.03 -5.15
CA ARG A 450 2.10 -11.20 -6.37
C ARG A 450 3.46 -11.36 -7.04
N ASP A 451 3.53 -11.07 -8.33
CA ASP A 451 4.75 -11.12 -9.16
C ASP A 451 5.47 -12.46 -9.10
N ILE A 452 4.69 -13.55 -8.99
CA ILE A 452 5.19 -14.92 -8.91
C ILE A 452 4.64 -15.74 -10.07
N SER A 453 5.51 -16.56 -10.66
CA SER A 453 5.10 -17.56 -11.66
C SER A 453 4.77 -18.87 -10.98
N TYR A 454 3.61 -19.41 -11.30
CA TYR A 454 3.07 -20.66 -10.80
C TYR A 454 2.84 -21.65 -11.93
N VAL A 455 3.10 -22.93 -11.66
CA VAL A 455 2.71 -24.06 -12.49
C VAL A 455 1.66 -24.86 -11.73
N MET A 456 0.55 -25.12 -12.37
CA MET A 456 -0.58 -25.86 -11.82
C MET A 456 -0.77 -27.16 -12.56
N MET A 457 -1.21 -28.20 -11.86
CA MET A 457 -1.55 -29.51 -12.45
C MET A 457 -2.82 -30.03 -11.80
N ALA A 458 -3.87 -30.16 -12.59
CA ALA A 458 -5.04 -30.92 -12.17
C ALA A 458 -4.87 -32.41 -12.52
N SER A 459 -5.23 -33.26 -11.59
CA SER A 459 -5.13 -34.73 -11.74
C SER A 459 -6.25 -35.43 -11.00
N ALA A 460 -6.73 -36.55 -11.57
CA ALA A 460 -7.72 -37.41 -10.94
C ALA A 460 -7.49 -38.86 -11.37
N PRO A 461 -7.93 -39.88 -10.57
CA PRO A 461 -7.88 -41.27 -10.97
C PRO A 461 -8.66 -41.52 -12.28
N ASN A 462 -8.08 -42.24 -13.21
CA ASN A 462 -8.66 -42.57 -14.53
C ASN A 462 -8.89 -41.35 -15.46
N TYR A 463 -8.18 -40.23 -15.21
CA TYR A 463 -8.15 -39.07 -16.08
C TYR A 463 -6.72 -38.71 -16.47
N LEU A 464 -6.57 -38.06 -17.61
CA LEU A 464 -5.31 -37.44 -18.02
C LEU A 464 -5.08 -36.16 -17.23
N ASN A 465 -3.82 -35.88 -16.90
CA ASN A 465 -3.44 -34.62 -16.23
C ASN A 465 -3.57 -33.44 -17.20
N GLN A 466 -3.89 -32.30 -16.63
CA GLN A 466 -3.87 -31.03 -17.37
C GLN A 466 -3.03 -30.01 -16.59
N PHE A 467 -2.22 -29.23 -17.32
CA PHE A 467 -1.34 -28.22 -16.76
C PHE A 467 -1.79 -26.83 -17.17
N PHE A 468 -1.52 -25.87 -16.28
CA PHE A 468 -1.72 -24.47 -16.54
C PHE A 468 -0.57 -23.66 -15.90
N GLU A 469 -0.11 -22.62 -16.60
CA GLU A 469 0.90 -21.70 -16.08
C GLU A 469 0.28 -20.32 -15.88
N LEU A 470 0.57 -19.71 -14.74
CA LEU A 470 0.09 -18.39 -14.36
C LEU A 470 1.26 -17.58 -13.81
N THR A 471 1.36 -16.32 -14.20
CA THR A 471 2.16 -15.33 -13.48
C THR A 471 1.21 -14.26 -12.93
N THR A 472 1.25 -14.07 -11.61
CA THR A 472 0.42 -13.07 -10.95
C THR A 472 0.94 -11.66 -11.24
N ASP A 473 0.03 -10.66 -11.23
CA ASP A 473 0.37 -9.28 -11.52
C ASP A 473 1.28 -8.66 -10.44
N VAL A 474 2.04 -7.65 -10.85
CA VAL A 474 2.88 -6.82 -9.96
C VAL A 474 2.08 -5.75 -9.23
N GLU A 475 0.87 -5.42 -9.68
CA GLU A 475 0.02 -4.38 -9.10
C GLU A 475 -0.45 -4.74 -7.69
N GLU A 476 -0.49 -3.72 -6.82
CA GLU A 476 -0.98 -3.86 -5.45
C GLU A 476 -2.52 -3.73 -5.41
N LYS A 477 -3.20 -4.77 -5.85
CA LYS A 477 -4.67 -4.86 -5.85
C LYS A 477 -5.14 -6.26 -5.48
N ASN A 478 -6.33 -6.35 -4.89
CA ASN A 478 -7.00 -7.64 -4.73
C ASN A 478 -7.32 -8.21 -6.10
N GLU A 479 -6.95 -9.46 -6.34
CA GLU A 479 -7.18 -10.13 -7.61
C GLU A 479 -7.53 -11.59 -7.41
N THR A 480 -8.49 -12.07 -8.20
CA THR A 480 -8.86 -13.48 -8.26
C THR A 480 -8.71 -13.95 -9.70
N TYR A 481 -7.82 -14.91 -9.91
CA TYR A 481 -7.66 -15.59 -11.19
C TYR A 481 -8.63 -16.76 -11.24
N TYR A 482 -9.27 -16.96 -12.40
CA TYR A 482 -10.21 -18.06 -12.61
C TYR A 482 -9.62 -19.03 -13.62
N VAL A 483 -9.38 -20.28 -13.19
CA VAL A 483 -8.82 -21.35 -14.03
C VAL A 483 -9.60 -22.64 -13.82
N ASP A 484 -10.34 -23.03 -14.84
CA ASP A 484 -11.07 -24.28 -14.85
C ASP A 484 -10.26 -25.37 -15.55
N PHE A 485 -10.30 -26.58 -15.03
CA PHE A 485 -9.67 -27.75 -15.62
C PHE A 485 -10.72 -28.72 -16.14
N VAL A 486 -10.57 -29.09 -17.42
CA VAL A 486 -11.43 -30.09 -18.09
C VAL A 486 -10.61 -31.33 -18.38
N LEU A 487 -10.74 -32.38 -17.57
CA LEU A 487 -9.91 -33.56 -17.68
C LEU A 487 -10.51 -34.59 -18.64
N SER A 488 -9.67 -35.18 -19.49
CA SER A 488 -10.06 -36.22 -20.43
C SER A 488 -10.01 -37.60 -19.74
N PRO A 489 -11.09 -38.40 -19.79
CA PRO A 489 -11.12 -39.73 -19.18
C PRO A 489 -10.22 -40.74 -19.95
N VAL A 490 -9.58 -41.65 -19.21
CA VAL A 490 -8.74 -42.70 -19.78
C VAL A 490 -9.57 -43.87 -20.36
N GLY A 491 -10.70 -44.16 -19.74
CA GLY A 491 -11.51 -45.35 -20.05
C GLY A 491 -12.53 -45.19 -21.18
N LYS A 492 -12.66 -43.98 -21.77
CA LYS A 492 -13.66 -43.68 -22.80
C LYS A 492 -13.02 -42.98 -23.98
N PRO A 493 -13.53 -43.16 -25.21
CA PRO A 493 -13.13 -42.34 -26.35
C PRO A 493 -13.52 -40.87 -26.13
N VAL A 494 -12.60 -39.96 -26.45
CA VAL A 494 -12.76 -38.52 -26.33
C VAL A 494 -12.82 -37.91 -27.73
N VAL A 495 -13.91 -37.21 -28.04
CA VAL A 495 -14.06 -36.53 -29.33
C VAL A 495 -13.10 -35.36 -29.39
N VAL A 496 -12.35 -35.26 -30.46
CA VAL A 496 -11.56 -34.07 -30.79
C VAL A 496 -12.44 -33.17 -31.64
N GLU A 497 -12.99 -32.16 -31.00
CA GLU A 497 -13.89 -31.18 -31.65
C GLU A 497 -13.14 -30.40 -32.74
N ASN A 498 -13.87 -29.92 -33.75
CA ASN A 498 -13.36 -29.02 -34.79
C ASN A 498 -12.26 -29.63 -35.68
N ILE A 499 -12.27 -30.97 -35.89
CA ILE A 499 -11.45 -31.61 -36.91
C ILE A 499 -12.22 -31.63 -38.24
N PHE A 500 -11.72 -30.90 -39.22
CA PHE A 500 -12.35 -30.78 -40.55
C PHE A 500 -11.45 -31.34 -41.64
N TYR A 501 -12.06 -31.99 -42.62
CA TYR A 501 -11.39 -32.56 -43.77
C TYR A 501 -11.93 -31.94 -45.05
N GLN A 502 -11.14 -31.97 -46.13
CA GLN A 502 -11.67 -31.65 -47.44
C GLN A 502 -12.77 -32.63 -47.81
N PHE A 503 -13.76 -32.13 -48.55
CA PHE A 503 -14.89 -32.98 -48.96
C PHE A 503 -14.40 -34.25 -49.70
N ASP A 504 -14.86 -35.41 -49.23
CA ASP A 504 -14.53 -36.76 -49.73
C ASP A 504 -13.01 -37.09 -49.72
N LYS A 505 -12.24 -36.38 -48.89
CA LYS A 505 -10.79 -36.59 -48.69
C LYS A 505 -10.41 -36.76 -47.23
N ALA A 506 -9.13 -37.06 -47.04
CA ALA A 506 -8.50 -37.19 -45.74
C ALA A 506 -7.59 -35.96 -45.40
N ASP A 507 -7.44 -35.01 -46.34
CA ASP A 507 -6.62 -33.83 -46.11
C ASP A 507 -7.27 -32.92 -45.05
N LEU A 508 -6.51 -32.65 -43.97
CA LEU A 508 -6.94 -31.74 -42.89
C LEU A 508 -7.04 -30.29 -43.38
N LEU A 509 -8.10 -29.63 -42.97
CA LEU A 509 -8.24 -28.19 -43.23
C LEU A 509 -7.45 -27.37 -42.21
N PRO A 510 -6.99 -26.16 -42.57
CA PRO A 510 -6.24 -25.27 -41.67
C PRO A 510 -6.97 -24.95 -40.34
N GLU A 511 -8.30 -24.98 -40.36
CA GLU A 511 -9.17 -24.72 -39.21
C GLU A 511 -9.06 -25.80 -38.12
N SER A 512 -8.56 -27.02 -38.49
CA SER A 512 -8.31 -28.10 -37.55
C SER A 512 -7.07 -27.93 -36.70
N LYS A 513 -6.23 -26.93 -37.02
CA LYS A 513 -4.91 -26.77 -36.38
C LYS A 513 -5.00 -26.57 -34.87
N GLU A 514 -5.89 -25.71 -34.43
CA GLU A 514 -6.06 -25.39 -33.00
C GLU A 514 -6.46 -26.60 -32.18
N ALA A 515 -7.39 -27.43 -32.70
CA ALA A 515 -7.83 -28.66 -32.06
C ALA A 515 -6.70 -29.70 -32.00
N LEU A 516 -5.90 -29.82 -33.05
CA LEU A 516 -4.76 -30.73 -33.12
C LEU A 516 -3.59 -30.30 -32.23
N ASP A 517 -3.34 -28.99 -32.14
CA ASP A 517 -2.39 -28.41 -31.19
C ASP A 517 -2.83 -28.66 -29.74
N GLY A 518 -4.15 -28.59 -29.45
CA GLY A 518 -4.74 -28.97 -28.16
C GLY A 518 -4.50 -30.42 -27.80
N LEU A 519 -4.72 -31.34 -28.75
CA LEU A 519 -4.43 -32.78 -28.56
C LEU A 519 -2.93 -33.02 -28.39
N THR A 520 -2.09 -32.34 -29.15
CA THR A 520 -0.63 -32.38 -28.98
C THR A 520 -0.22 -32.01 -27.59
N LYS A 521 -0.79 -30.92 -27.05
CA LYS A 521 -0.53 -30.44 -25.68
C LYS A 521 -0.90 -31.51 -24.65
N ILE A 522 -2.08 -32.12 -24.76
CA ILE A 522 -2.50 -33.22 -23.87
C ILE A 522 -1.47 -34.36 -23.86
N LEU A 523 -0.95 -34.75 -25.03
CA LEU A 523 0.04 -35.83 -25.14
C LEU A 523 1.42 -35.43 -24.61
N VAL A 524 1.83 -34.17 -24.75
CA VAL A 524 3.06 -33.65 -24.15
C VAL A 524 2.96 -33.61 -22.62
N GLU A 525 1.83 -33.18 -22.09
CA GLU A 525 1.56 -33.15 -20.67
C GLU A 525 1.42 -34.52 -20.01
N ASN A 526 1.13 -35.56 -20.82
CA ASN A 526 1.00 -36.95 -20.38
C ASN A 526 1.96 -37.87 -21.17
N PRO A 527 3.27 -37.79 -20.96
CA PRO A 527 4.28 -38.47 -21.79
C PRO A 527 4.26 -39.98 -21.73
N ASN A 528 3.64 -40.56 -20.72
CA ASN A 528 3.50 -42.00 -20.51
C ASN A 528 2.29 -42.62 -21.20
N VAL A 529 1.49 -41.85 -21.92
CA VAL A 529 0.23 -42.27 -22.53
C VAL A 529 0.43 -42.68 -23.98
N THR A 530 -0.21 -43.80 -24.37
CA THR A 530 -0.40 -44.21 -25.76
C THR A 530 -1.87 -44.09 -26.14
N ILE A 531 -2.17 -43.71 -27.37
CA ILE A 531 -3.54 -43.52 -27.86
C ILE A 531 -3.81 -44.19 -29.19
N GLU A 532 -5.07 -44.53 -29.42
CA GLU A 532 -5.63 -44.82 -30.73
C GLU A 532 -6.45 -43.64 -31.22
N LEU A 533 -6.18 -43.15 -32.43
CA LEU A 533 -6.99 -42.18 -33.15
C LEU A 533 -8.04 -42.91 -33.97
N GLY A 534 -9.31 -42.74 -33.61
CA GLY A 534 -10.47 -43.29 -34.29
C GLY A 534 -11.17 -42.27 -35.18
N ALA A 535 -11.42 -42.59 -36.43
CA ALA A 535 -12.27 -41.75 -37.28
C ALA A 535 -13.54 -42.49 -37.69
N HIS A 536 -14.64 -41.77 -37.70
CA HIS A 536 -15.99 -42.26 -37.93
C HIS A 536 -16.65 -41.52 -39.09
N ALA A 537 -17.56 -42.19 -39.74
CA ALA A 537 -18.36 -41.69 -40.84
C ALA A 537 -19.86 -41.73 -40.49
N ASP A 538 -20.68 -40.99 -41.19
CA ASP A 538 -22.12 -41.06 -41.12
C ASP A 538 -22.67 -42.34 -41.84
N ARG A 539 -23.99 -42.50 -41.83
CA ARG A 539 -24.68 -43.61 -42.44
C ARG A 539 -24.61 -43.64 -43.98
N LYS A 540 -24.20 -42.56 -44.65
CA LYS A 540 -24.21 -42.42 -46.11
C LYS A 540 -23.00 -43.12 -46.74
N GLY A 541 -23.21 -43.96 -47.76
CA GLY A 541 -22.17 -44.69 -48.47
C GLY A 541 -22.02 -46.16 -48.05
N SER A 542 -21.15 -46.90 -48.74
CA SER A 542 -20.89 -48.31 -48.44
C SER A 542 -19.95 -48.46 -47.21
N VAL A 543 -20.07 -49.59 -46.51
CA VAL A 543 -19.23 -49.88 -45.33
C VAL A 543 -17.75 -49.85 -45.68
N LEU A 544 -17.32 -50.58 -46.73
CA LEU A 544 -15.91 -50.62 -47.14
C LEU A 544 -15.34 -49.28 -47.53
N TYR A 545 -16.14 -48.44 -48.22
CA TYR A 545 -15.71 -47.10 -48.62
C TYR A 545 -15.50 -46.21 -47.37
N ASN A 546 -16.46 -46.21 -46.45
CA ASN A 546 -16.41 -45.41 -45.23
C ASN A 546 -15.26 -45.86 -44.29
N GLU A 547 -15.00 -47.14 -44.15
CA GLU A 547 -13.86 -47.67 -43.40
C GLU A 547 -12.53 -47.20 -44.00
N GLY A 548 -12.36 -47.31 -45.34
CA GLY A 548 -11.16 -46.85 -46.04
C GLY A 548 -10.94 -45.32 -45.93
N LEU A 549 -12.00 -44.53 -46.04
CA LEU A 549 -11.91 -43.07 -45.87
C LEU A 549 -11.58 -42.70 -44.41
N ALA A 550 -12.27 -43.33 -43.45
CA ALA A 550 -12.02 -43.14 -42.04
C ALA A 550 -10.58 -43.52 -41.63
N GLN A 551 -10.06 -44.64 -42.15
CA GLN A 551 -8.67 -45.04 -41.89
C GLN A 551 -7.66 -43.95 -42.37
N ARG A 552 -7.84 -43.41 -43.57
CA ARG A 552 -6.98 -42.34 -44.07
C ARG A 552 -7.09 -41.08 -43.25
N ARG A 553 -8.30 -40.73 -42.76
CA ARG A 553 -8.56 -39.56 -41.89
C ARG A 553 -7.86 -39.73 -40.53
N ALA A 554 -8.01 -40.87 -39.89
CA ALA A 554 -7.29 -41.18 -38.65
C ALA A 554 -5.76 -41.11 -38.84
N GLN A 555 -5.26 -41.63 -39.98
CA GLN A 555 -3.83 -41.54 -40.29
C GLN A 555 -3.35 -40.11 -40.48
N SER A 556 -4.11 -39.22 -41.13
CA SER A 556 -3.74 -37.83 -41.29
C SER A 556 -3.60 -37.08 -39.97
N VAL A 557 -4.41 -37.43 -38.94
CA VAL A 557 -4.27 -36.88 -37.59
C VAL A 557 -3.01 -37.43 -36.93
N VAL A 558 -2.73 -38.75 -37.04
CA VAL A 558 -1.49 -39.37 -36.53
C VAL A 558 -0.26 -38.70 -37.16
N ASP A 559 -0.27 -38.52 -38.48
CA ASP A 559 0.83 -37.86 -39.19
C ASP A 559 1.09 -36.44 -38.70
N TYR A 560 0.03 -35.66 -38.46
CA TYR A 560 0.13 -34.32 -37.84
C TYR A 560 0.80 -34.37 -36.46
N LEU A 561 0.37 -35.30 -35.58
CA LEU A 561 0.94 -35.43 -34.23
C LEU A 561 2.42 -35.85 -34.26
N ILE A 562 2.81 -36.68 -35.22
CA ILE A 562 4.21 -37.06 -35.45
C ILE A 562 5.03 -35.83 -35.89
N GLU A 563 4.52 -35.06 -36.82
CA GLU A 563 5.15 -33.80 -37.26
C GLU A 563 5.27 -32.79 -36.13
N ALA A 564 4.32 -32.77 -35.18
CA ALA A 564 4.35 -31.96 -33.96
C ALA A 564 5.29 -32.54 -32.86
N GLY A 565 5.98 -33.65 -33.11
CA GLY A 565 7.01 -34.21 -32.23
C GLY A 565 6.55 -35.32 -31.27
N ILE A 566 5.33 -35.86 -31.44
CA ILE A 566 4.88 -36.99 -30.64
C ILE A 566 5.50 -38.30 -31.21
N ASP A 567 6.04 -39.13 -30.34
CA ASP A 567 6.65 -40.41 -30.74
C ASP A 567 5.62 -41.33 -31.42
N THR A 568 5.98 -41.86 -32.60
CA THR A 568 5.16 -42.79 -33.39
C THR A 568 4.70 -44.00 -32.59
N ALA A 569 5.53 -44.53 -31.67
CA ALA A 569 5.19 -45.68 -30.83
C ALA A 569 4.04 -45.40 -29.85
N ARG A 570 3.68 -44.13 -29.65
CA ARG A 570 2.55 -43.72 -28.80
C ARG A 570 1.22 -43.64 -29.53
N LEU A 571 1.22 -43.75 -30.86
CA LEU A 571 0.10 -43.42 -31.72
C LEU A 571 -0.32 -44.64 -32.57
N SER A 572 -1.61 -44.86 -32.70
CA SER A 572 -2.19 -45.77 -33.67
C SER A 572 -3.40 -45.16 -34.35
N ALA A 573 -3.64 -45.50 -35.62
CA ALA A 573 -4.77 -44.99 -36.39
C ALA A 573 -5.75 -46.11 -36.72
N LYS A 574 -7.06 -45.86 -36.54
CA LYS A 574 -8.12 -46.82 -36.86
C LYS A 574 -9.35 -46.18 -37.48
N GLY A 575 -9.72 -46.64 -38.63
CA GLY A 575 -10.95 -46.22 -39.31
C GLY A 575 -12.12 -47.10 -38.90
N TYR A 576 -13.07 -46.56 -38.19
CA TYR A 576 -14.28 -47.24 -37.77
C TYR A 576 -15.42 -47.17 -38.81
N GLY A 577 -15.30 -46.21 -39.77
CA GLY A 577 -16.37 -45.95 -40.73
C GLY A 577 -17.69 -45.68 -40.02
N LYS A 578 -18.74 -46.36 -40.42
CA LYS A 578 -20.08 -46.27 -39.81
C LYS A 578 -20.41 -47.42 -38.81
N SER A 579 -19.42 -48.25 -38.46
CA SER A 579 -19.65 -49.43 -37.63
C SER A 579 -19.84 -49.13 -36.14
N VAL A 580 -19.41 -47.96 -35.68
CA VAL A 580 -19.51 -47.51 -34.29
C VAL A 580 -20.22 -46.16 -34.25
N PRO A 581 -21.58 -46.14 -34.15
CA PRO A 581 -22.36 -44.91 -34.00
C PRO A 581 -22.04 -44.20 -32.68
N LYS A 582 -22.22 -42.86 -32.66
CA LYS A 582 -22.02 -42.05 -31.46
C LYS A 582 -23.04 -42.37 -30.39
N THR A 583 -22.60 -42.54 -29.16
CA THR A 583 -23.46 -42.57 -27.97
C THR A 583 -23.79 -41.14 -27.57
N VAL A 584 -25.05 -40.88 -27.28
CA VAL A 584 -25.54 -39.59 -26.87
C VAL A 584 -25.03 -39.24 -25.48
N THR A 585 -24.33 -38.10 -25.35
CA THR A 585 -23.89 -37.58 -24.06
C THR A 585 -24.98 -36.77 -23.40
N LYS A 586 -24.83 -36.42 -22.12
CA LYS A 586 -25.74 -35.53 -21.38
C LYS A 586 -25.94 -34.20 -22.10
N LYS A 587 -24.85 -33.56 -22.53
CA LYS A 587 -24.87 -32.30 -23.26
C LYS A 587 -25.63 -32.40 -24.58
N MET A 588 -25.42 -33.45 -25.34
CA MET A 588 -26.16 -33.66 -26.58
C MET A 588 -27.67 -33.81 -26.32
N ALA A 589 -28.07 -34.49 -25.23
CA ALA A 589 -29.48 -34.63 -24.85
C ALA A 589 -30.10 -33.31 -24.34
N GLU A 590 -29.31 -32.49 -23.66
CA GLU A 590 -29.74 -31.16 -23.23
C GLU A 590 -29.91 -30.21 -24.42
N ASP A 591 -29.00 -30.26 -25.39
CA ASP A 591 -29.01 -29.38 -26.58
C ASP A 591 -30.04 -29.80 -27.63
N HIS A 592 -30.36 -31.09 -27.69
CA HIS A 592 -31.21 -31.69 -28.74
C HIS A 592 -32.29 -32.61 -28.15
N SER A 593 -33.50 -32.12 -28.05
CA SER A 593 -34.66 -32.80 -27.40
C SER A 593 -35.08 -34.12 -28.04
N PHE A 594 -34.60 -34.46 -29.26
CA PHE A 594 -34.83 -35.73 -29.91
C PHE A 594 -33.80 -36.82 -29.54
N MET A 595 -32.77 -36.46 -28.77
CA MET A 595 -31.74 -37.38 -28.30
C MET A 595 -31.94 -37.71 -26.83
N GLU A 596 -31.80 -39.00 -26.48
CA GLU A 596 -31.86 -39.46 -25.10
C GLU A 596 -30.45 -39.85 -24.64
N GLU A 597 -30.03 -39.36 -23.47
CA GLU A 597 -28.72 -39.68 -22.88
C GLU A 597 -28.48 -41.20 -22.80
N GLY A 598 -27.30 -41.66 -23.21
CA GLY A 598 -26.91 -43.03 -23.24
C GLY A 598 -27.44 -43.85 -24.43
N SER A 599 -28.35 -43.32 -25.24
CA SER A 599 -28.77 -43.95 -26.49
C SER A 599 -27.68 -43.85 -27.57
N THR A 600 -27.81 -44.58 -28.68
CA THR A 600 -26.86 -44.57 -29.80
C THR A 600 -27.49 -44.00 -31.07
N LEU A 601 -26.75 -43.20 -31.81
CA LEU A 601 -27.17 -42.64 -33.11
C LEU A 601 -27.01 -43.66 -34.23
N SER A 602 -27.64 -44.82 -34.07
CA SER A 602 -27.61 -45.90 -35.05
C SER A 602 -28.27 -45.52 -36.38
N GLU A 603 -27.95 -46.22 -37.47
CA GLU A 603 -28.55 -46.00 -38.80
C GLU A 603 -30.07 -46.14 -38.74
N GLU A 604 -30.60 -47.08 -37.95
CA GLU A 604 -32.02 -47.31 -37.76
C GLU A 604 -32.71 -46.13 -37.04
N PHE A 605 -32.10 -45.63 -35.94
CA PHE A 605 -32.57 -44.50 -35.20
C PHE A 605 -32.56 -43.24 -36.06
N VAL A 606 -31.44 -42.94 -36.70
CA VAL A 606 -31.31 -41.72 -37.54
C VAL A 606 -32.30 -41.72 -38.69
N ASN A 607 -32.56 -42.89 -39.32
CA ASN A 607 -33.56 -42.97 -40.37
C ASN A 607 -35.02 -42.71 -39.92
N SER A 608 -35.30 -42.80 -38.62
CA SER A 608 -36.64 -42.51 -38.05
C SER A 608 -36.88 -41.02 -37.78
N LEU A 609 -35.84 -40.18 -37.85
CA LEU A 609 -35.87 -38.74 -37.55
C LEU A 609 -36.32 -37.91 -38.75
N THR A 610 -36.63 -36.63 -38.51
CA THR A 610 -36.88 -35.65 -39.56
C THR A 610 -35.59 -35.37 -40.34
N PRO A 611 -35.68 -34.85 -41.59
CA PRO A 611 -34.46 -34.56 -42.37
C PRO A 611 -33.46 -33.65 -41.68
N GLU A 612 -33.94 -32.63 -40.97
CA GLU A 612 -33.11 -31.69 -40.19
C GLU A 612 -32.42 -32.40 -39.02
N GLU A 613 -33.14 -33.23 -38.26
CA GLU A 613 -32.61 -34.02 -37.16
C GLU A 613 -31.61 -35.09 -37.65
N GLN A 614 -31.88 -35.67 -38.83
CA GLN A 614 -30.93 -36.61 -39.46
C GLN A 614 -29.58 -35.96 -39.75
N ASP A 615 -29.58 -34.73 -40.29
CA ASP A 615 -28.33 -34.03 -40.60
C ASP A 615 -27.54 -33.70 -39.33
N ILE A 616 -28.19 -33.33 -38.23
CA ILE A 616 -27.56 -33.13 -36.92
C ILE A 616 -26.97 -34.47 -36.41
N ALA A 617 -27.73 -35.54 -36.41
CA ALA A 617 -27.27 -36.85 -35.95
C ALA A 617 -26.10 -37.41 -36.81
N ASP A 618 -26.18 -37.23 -38.14
CA ASP A 618 -25.10 -37.58 -39.07
C ASP A 618 -23.83 -36.74 -38.81
N GLN A 619 -23.99 -35.48 -38.39
CA GLN A 619 -22.85 -34.63 -38.03
C GLN A 619 -22.13 -35.19 -36.80
N PHE A 620 -22.84 -35.58 -35.74
CA PHE A 620 -22.24 -36.21 -34.57
C PHE A 620 -21.60 -37.57 -34.87
N ASN A 621 -22.11 -38.31 -35.85
CA ASN A 621 -21.50 -39.54 -36.29
C ASN A 621 -20.21 -39.32 -37.10
N ARG A 622 -20.07 -38.19 -37.81
CA ARG A 622 -18.83 -37.79 -38.51
C ARG A 622 -17.87 -37.13 -37.51
N ARG A 623 -17.09 -37.93 -36.80
CA ARG A 623 -16.19 -37.46 -35.74
C ARG A 623 -14.82 -38.09 -35.84
N THR A 624 -13.86 -37.44 -35.24
CA THR A 624 -12.55 -37.98 -34.88
C THR A 624 -12.45 -38.01 -33.36
N GLU A 625 -12.00 -39.12 -32.82
CA GLU A 625 -11.84 -39.30 -31.38
C GLU A 625 -10.50 -39.94 -31.07
N PHE A 626 -9.98 -39.72 -29.83
CA PHE A 626 -8.87 -40.53 -29.34
C PHE A 626 -9.30 -41.36 -28.15
N GLN A 627 -8.66 -42.49 -27.99
CA GLN A 627 -8.83 -43.37 -26.83
C GLN A 627 -7.47 -43.74 -26.27
N VAL A 628 -7.30 -43.66 -24.95
CA VAL A 628 -6.08 -44.11 -24.28
C VAL A 628 -5.99 -45.63 -24.35
N THR A 629 -4.86 -46.14 -24.86
CA THR A 629 -4.58 -47.57 -25.02
C THR A 629 -3.56 -48.09 -24.02
N GLY A 630 -2.79 -47.22 -23.38
CA GLY A 630 -1.83 -47.55 -22.34
C GLY A 630 -1.33 -46.35 -21.56
N LEU A 631 -0.87 -46.58 -20.32
CA LEU A 631 -0.38 -45.57 -19.38
C LEU A 631 1.08 -45.80 -18.94
N GLU A 632 1.79 -46.71 -19.57
CA GLU A 632 3.11 -47.15 -19.12
C GLU A 632 4.22 -46.94 -20.17
N TYR A 633 4.01 -46.06 -21.14
CA TYR A 633 5.03 -45.76 -22.14
C TYR A 633 6.25 -45.13 -21.46
N ASN A 634 7.46 -45.65 -21.74
CA ASN A 634 8.74 -45.16 -21.15
C ASN A 634 8.85 -45.16 -19.60
N LEU A 635 7.98 -45.86 -18.87
CA LEU A 635 8.11 -46.04 -17.41
C LEU A 635 9.07 -47.20 -17.00
N ARG A 636 9.83 -47.79 -17.95
CA ARG A 636 10.79 -48.89 -17.69
C ARG A 636 12.22 -48.40 -17.76
#